data_539a11e67571aba2c44618ace54e12ef
#
_entry.id   539a11e67571aba2c44618ace54e12ef
#
_cell.length_a   1.000
_cell.length_b   1.000
_cell.length_c   1.000
_cell.angle_alpha   90.00
_cell.angle_beta   90.00
_cell.angle_gamma   90.00
#
_symmetry.space_group_name_H-M   'P 1'
#
loop_
_entity.id
_entity.type
_entity.pdbx_description
1 polymer ?
#
loop_
_entity_poly.entity_id
_entity_poly.type
_entity_poly.pdbx_seq_one_letter_code
_entity_poly.pdbx_strand_id
1 'polypeptide(L)'
;MKVFYNLFLLVCLVFLFSCAINQINEEKTVVTLNTGTEVNPIVISLMKGPQWAHKITPGPFIIHIYPQVVFWMEDDAGNLLKTLYITGADGKFTKHATKKKMDSEFFRKCFPIWSDKIIQANQKLPGSSNPYPDAVTSATPQSSFDVATQIGNIKVPFTIYAEINKTGDYNDYYTEDLTDWVGQPSILYSVSVNQINKN
;
A
#
# COMPACT_ATOMS: atom_id res chain seq x y z
N MET A 1 -52.44 17.19 22.63
CA MET A 1 -52.12 16.33 21.45
C MET A 1 -51.24 17.04 20.39
N LYS A 2 -51.54 18.27 19.97
CA LYS A 2 -50.74 19.02 19.00
C LYS A 2 -49.27 19.32 19.43
N VAL A 3 -49.05 19.58 20.72
CA VAL A 3 -47.69 19.89 21.25
C VAL A 3 -46.77 18.66 21.22
N PHE A 4 -47.30 17.48 21.51
CA PHE A 4 -46.53 16.23 21.42
C PHE A 4 -46.14 15.88 20.02
N TYR A 5 -46.99 16.17 19.04
CA TYR A 5 -46.70 15.91 17.63
C TYR A 5 -45.57 16.80 17.10
N ASN A 6 -45.57 18.08 17.49
CA ASN A 6 -44.52 19.02 17.10
C ASN A 6 -43.16 18.69 17.75
N LEU A 7 -43.16 18.20 19.02
CA LEU A 7 -41.94 17.78 19.68
C LEU A 7 -41.35 16.51 19.06
N PHE A 8 -42.21 15.55 18.69
CA PHE A 8 -41.77 14.33 18.01
C PHE A 8 -41.23 14.62 16.63
N LEU A 9 -41.84 15.53 15.86
CA LEU A 9 -41.36 15.94 14.54
C LEU A 9 -39.98 16.64 14.64
N LEU A 10 -39.79 17.49 15.67
CA LEU A 10 -38.52 18.19 15.91
C LEU A 10 -37.40 17.20 16.27
N VAL A 11 -37.65 16.20 17.06
CA VAL A 11 -36.70 15.14 17.44
C VAL A 11 -36.35 14.30 16.24
N CYS A 12 -37.31 13.91 15.41
CA CYS A 12 -37.02 13.19 14.14
C CYS A 12 -36.18 14.02 13.14
N LEU A 13 -36.43 15.34 13.06
CA LEU A 13 -35.61 16.22 12.22
C LEU A 13 -34.17 16.31 12.70
N VAL A 14 -33.94 16.35 14.03
CA VAL A 14 -32.60 16.38 14.60
C VAL A 14 -31.85 15.06 14.33
N PHE A 15 -32.56 13.92 14.39
CA PHE A 15 -31.97 12.63 14.03
C PHE A 15 -31.65 12.49 12.53
N LEU A 16 -32.43 13.10 11.65
CA LEU A 16 -32.16 13.09 10.21
C LEU A 16 -30.98 13.98 9.83
N PHE A 17 -30.72 15.07 10.57
CA PHE A 17 -29.53 15.90 10.37
C PHE A 17 -28.27 15.32 10.99
N SER A 18 -28.37 14.40 11.95
CA SER A 18 -27.20 13.74 12.56
C SER A 18 -26.58 12.65 11.66
N CYS A 19 -27.28 12.23 10.59
CA CYS A 19 -26.71 11.32 9.58
C CYS A 19 -25.96 12.04 8.44
N ALA A 20 -25.88 13.37 8.48
CA ALA A 20 -25.19 14.14 7.47
C ALA A 20 -23.73 14.36 7.89
N ILE A 21 -22.86 13.66 7.19
CA ILE A 21 -21.50 14.10 6.88
C ILE A 21 -20.51 14.08 8.06
N ASN A 22 -20.15 12.90 8.52
CA ASN A 22 -18.74 12.68 8.84
C ASN A 22 -18.03 12.26 7.54
N GLN A 23 -17.83 13.17 6.62
CA GLN A 23 -16.65 13.11 5.77
C GLN A 23 -15.47 13.37 6.71
N ILE A 24 -14.96 12.31 7.29
CA ILE A 24 -13.66 12.32 7.91
C ILE A 24 -12.74 12.71 6.74
N ASN A 25 -12.26 13.95 6.75
CA ASN A 25 -11.11 14.33 5.95
C ASN A 25 -9.94 13.49 6.47
N GLU A 26 -9.81 12.30 5.91
CA GLU A 26 -8.73 11.41 6.23
C GLU A 26 -7.46 12.09 5.71
N GLU A 27 -6.57 12.48 6.62
CA GLU A 27 -5.31 13.10 6.27
C GLU A 27 -4.53 12.10 5.41
N LYS A 28 -4.43 12.37 4.11
CA LYS A 28 -3.70 11.56 3.16
C LYS A 28 -2.21 11.88 3.27
N THR A 29 -1.44 10.88 3.57
CA THR A 29 0.02 11.01 3.47
C THR A 29 0.41 11.04 1.99
N VAL A 30 1.10 12.09 1.55
CA VAL A 30 1.64 12.19 0.19
C VAL A 30 3.11 11.80 0.22
N VAL A 31 3.45 10.73 -0.47
CA VAL A 31 4.83 10.30 -0.66
C VAL A 31 5.27 10.79 -2.03
N THR A 32 6.16 11.78 -2.08
CA THR A 32 6.64 12.37 -3.33
C THR A 32 8.00 11.80 -3.71
N LEU A 33 8.09 11.21 -4.88
CA LEU A 33 9.35 10.89 -5.55
C LEU A 33 9.86 12.14 -6.26
N ASN A 34 10.75 12.86 -5.62
CA ASN A 34 11.35 14.04 -6.21
C ASN A 34 12.58 13.63 -7.04
N THR A 35 12.40 13.42 -8.33
CA THR A 35 13.48 13.10 -9.28
C THR A 35 13.77 14.23 -10.27
N GLY A 36 13.69 15.50 -9.82
CA GLY A 36 14.06 16.66 -10.67
C GLY A 36 12.86 17.43 -11.24
N THR A 37 13.15 18.44 -12.04
CA THR A 37 12.28 19.52 -12.52
C THR A 37 11.30 19.14 -13.64
N GLU A 38 10.79 17.92 -13.69
CA GLU A 38 10.11 17.46 -14.89
C GLU A 38 8.59 17.37 -14.80
N VAL A 39 8.00 17.53 -15.95
CA VAL A 39 6.63 17.75 -16.30
C VAL A 39 5.83 16.44 -16.26
N ASN A 40 4.64 16.46 -15.72
CA ASN A 40 3.62 15.40 -15.64
C ASN A 40 3.85 14.31 -14.57
N PRO A 41 3.62 14.60 -13.29
CA PRO A 41 3.56 13.55 -12.29
C PRO A 41 2.32 12.68 -12.47
N ILE A 42 2.48 11.36 -12.35
CA ILE A 42 1.37 10.45 -12.07
C ILE A 42 1.20 10.38 -10.56
N VAL A 43 -0.04 10.48 -10.11
CA VAL A 43 -0.41 10.26 -8.71
C VAL A 43 -1.18 8.95 -8.62
N ILE A 44 -0.64 8.03 -7.84
CA ILE A 44 -1.25 6.75 -7.54
C ILE A 44 -1.87 6.85 -6.15
N SER A 45 -3.19 6.79 -6.07
CA SER A 45 -3.92 6.84 -4.81
C SER A 45 -4.25 5.43 -4.33
N LEU A 46 -3.82 5.08 -3.13
CA LEU A 46 -4.23 3.85 -2.45
C LEU A 46 -5.15 4.21 -1.29
N MET A 47 -6.41 3.79 -1.40
CA MET A 47 -7.41 4.01 -0.36
C MET A 47 -7.47 2.81 0.57
N LYS A 48 -7.33 3.04 1.88
CA LYS A 48 -7.45 1.96 2.86
C LYS A 48 -8.89 1.42 2.90
N GLY A 49 -9.01 0.12 2.97
CA GLY A 49 -10.27 -0.54 3.28
C GLY A 49 -10.44 -0.75 4.80
N PRO A 50 -11.60 -1.26 5.23
CA PRO A 50 -11.87 -1.51 6.66
C PRO A 50 -10.93 -2.55 7.29
N GLN A 51 -10.30 -3.39 6.48
CA GLN A 51 -9.34 -4.42 6.90
C GLN A 51 -7.88 -4.01 6.69
N TRP A 52 -7.59 -2.69 6.57
CA TRP A 52 -6.25 -2.18 6.32
C TRP A 52 -5.25 -2.56 7.41
N ALA A 53 -5.65 -2.47 8.67
CA ALA A 53 -4.83 -2.85 9.79
C ALA A 53 -5.47 -3.98 10.60
N HIS A 54 -4.65 -4.81 11.22
CA HIS A 54 -5.11 -5.72 12.25
C HIS A 54 -4.33 -5.52 13.56
N LYS A 55 -4.86 -6.05 14.64
CA LYS A 55 -4.25 -5.95 15.97
C LYS A 55 -3.69 -7.29 16.38
N ILE A 56 -2.48 -7.27 16.91
CA ILE A 56 -1.92 -8.38 17.65
C ILE A 56 -1.70 -7.96 19.10
N THR A 57 -1.85 -8.88 20.03
CA THR A 57 -1.74 -8.63 21.48
C THR A 57 -0.65 -9.49 22.11
N PRO A 58 0.64 -9.21 21.86
CA PRO A 58 1.71 -9.93 22.50
C PRO A 58 1.81 -9.52 23.98
N GLY A 59 1.29 -10.37 24.87
CA GLY A 59 1.24 -10.08 26.31
C GLY A 59 0.33 -8.86 26.61
N PRO A 60 0.80 -7.86 27.39
CA PRO A 60 0.00 -6.70 27.76
C PRO A 60 -0.06 -5.62 26.67
N PHE A 61 0.61 -5.80 25.53
CA PHE A 61 0.75 -4.77 24.51
C PHE A 61 -0.23 -4.99 23.34
N ILE A 62 -0.76 -3.90 22.82
CA ILE A 62 -1.55 -3.90 21.57
C ILE A 62 -0.67 -3.30 20.48
N ILE A 63 -0.42 -4.08 19.42
CA ILE A 63 0.36 -3.64 18.27
C ILE A 63 -0.56 -3.64 17.05
N HIS A 64 -0.54 -2.53 16.30
CA HIS A 64 -1.22 -2.43 15.02
C HIS A 64 -0.25 -2.82 13.91
N ILE A 65 -0.65 -3.79 13.11
CA ILE A 65 0.10 -4.26 11.94
C ILE A 65 -0.58 -3.68 10.70
N TYR A 66 0.23 -3.05 9.86
CA TYR A 66 -0.18 -2.46 8.59
C TYR A 66 0.38 -3.29 7.44
N PRO A 67 -0.29 -3.32 6.27
CA PRO A 67 0.15 -4.14 5.15
C PRO A 67 1.45 -3.63 4.55
N GLN A 68 2.25 -4.54 4.03
CA GLN A 68 3.35 -4.21 3.14
C GLN A 68 2.81 -3.92 1.74
N VAL A 69 3.39 -2.96 1.04
CA VAL A 69 2.90 -2.49 -0.27
C VAL A 69 4.07 -2.28 -1.21
N VAL A 70 3.93 -2.72 -2.46
CA VAL A 70 4.83 -2.36 -3.56
C VAL A 70 4.01 -1.89 -4.77
N PHE A 71 4.48 -0.84 -5.45
CA PHE A 71 3.98 -0.40 -6.75
C PHE A 71 5.07 -0.52 -7.80
N TRP A 72 4.70 -1.01 -8.98
CA TRP A 72 5.59 -1.04 -10.14
C TRP A 72 4.84 -0.81 -11.45
N MET A 73 5.61 -0.61 -12.51
CA MET A 73 5.09 -0.42 -13.87
C MET A 73 5.64 -1.50 -14.79
N GLU A 74 4.80 -1.96 -15.70
CA GLU A 74 5.17 -2.86 -16.80
C GLU A 74 4.76 -2.26 -18.14
N ASP A 75 5.51 -2.58 -19.19
CA ASP A 75 5.10 -2.28 -20.56
C ASP A 75 3.98 -3.23 -21.04
N ASP A 76 3.53 -3.03 -22.29
CA ASP A 76 2.49 -3.85 -22.91
C ASP A 76 2.90 -5.32 -23.12
N ALA A 77 4.20 -5.59 -23.16
CA ALA A 77 4.75 -6.95 -23.24
C ALA A 77 4.95 -7.63 -21.87
N GLY A 78 4.61 -6.92 -20.76
CA GLY A 78 4.77 -7.41 -19.39
C GLY A 78 6.18 -7.31 -18.84
N ASN A 79 7.07 -6.52 -19.46
CA ASN A 79 8.40 -6.28 -18.94
C ASN A 79 8.38 -5.21 -17.86
N LEU A 80 9.13 -5.42 -16.79
CA LEU A 80 9.29 -4.44 -15.73
C LEU A 80 9.94 -3.17 -16.26
N LEU A 81 9.26 -2.03 -16.12
CA LEU A 81 9.80 -0.72 -16.47
C LEU A 81 10.45 -0.06 -15.26
N LYS A 82 9.77 -0.05 -14.13
CA LYS A 82 10.24 0.64 -12.93
C LYS A 82 9.47 0.19 -11.69
N THR A 83 10.16 0.04 -10.57
CA THR A 83 9.50 0.01 -9.24
C THR A 83 9.30 1.44 -8.76
N LEU A 84 8.08 1.77 -8.35
CA LEU A 84 7.69 3.14 -7.98
C LEU A 84 7.78 3.37 -6.47
N TYR A 85 7.33 2.39 -5.71
CA TYR A 85 7.25 2.46 -4.26
C TYR A 85 7.39 1.07 -3.66
N ILE A 86 8.05 0.95 -2.51
CA ILE A 86 8.12 -0.29 -1.75
C ILE A 86 8.27 -0.01 -0.27
N THR A 87 7.48 -0.67 0.57
CA THR A 87 7.62 -0.59 2.02
C THR A 87 8.84 -1.36 2.49
N GLY A 88 9.62 -0.76 3.38
CA GLY A 88 10.70 -1.45 4.11
C GLY A 88 11.98 -1.76 3.33
N ALA A 89 12.15 -1.26 2.08
CA ALA A 89 13.33 -1.57 1.26
C ALA A 89 14.59 -0.76 1.63
N ASP A 90 14.53 0.13 2.60
CA ASP A 90 15.68 0.93 3.05
C ASP A 90 16.66 0.17 3.97
N GLY A 91 16.41 -1.09 4.22
CA GLY A 91 17.25 -1.96 5.07
C GLY A 91 17.21 -1.59 6.56
N LYS A 92 16.47 -0.57 6.95
CA LYS A 92 16.41 -0.10 8.36
C LYS A 92 15.30 -0.75 9.16
N PHE A 93 14.34 -1.40 8.49
CA PHE A 93 13.27 -2.09 9.16
C PHE A 93 13.76 -3.38 9.79
N THR A 94 14.23 -3.23 10.98
CA THR A 94 14.54 -4.34 11.86
C THR A 94 13.80 -4.13 13.16
N LYS A 95 13.12 -5.14 13.63
CA LYS A 95 13.14 -5.46 15.04
C LYS A 95 11.91 -5.24 15.89
N HIS A 96 10.76 -4.76 15.45
CA HIS A 96 9.71 -4.63 16.47
C HIS A 96 8.70 -5.78 16.55
N ALA A 97 8.50 -6.54 15.48
CA ALA A 97 7.60 -7.69 15.52
C ALA A 97 8.27 -9.02 15.19
N THR A 98 9.31 -9.01 14.36
CA THR A 98 10.07 -10.22 14.05
C THR A 98 11.56 -9.93 14.20
N LYS A 99 12.32 -10.87 14.75
CA LYS A 99 13.79 -10.80 14.80
C LYS A 99 14.45 -10.98 13.41
N LYS A 100 13.65 -11.04 12.33
CA LYS A 100 14.11 -11.31 10.97
C LYS A 100 14.41 -10.00 10.24
N LYS A 101 15.47 -10.02 9.45
CA LYS A 101 15.86 -8.90 8.58
C LYS A 101 14.95 -8.89 7.35
N MET A 102 14.61 -7.72 6.86
CA MET A 102 14.02 -7.55 5.54
C MET A 102 15.13 -7.74 4.50
N ASP A 103 15.36 -8.96 4.12
CA ASP A 103 16.32 -9.39 3.09
C ASP A 103 15.57 -9.84 1.82
N SER A 104 16.32 -10.31 0.85
CA SER A 104 15.75 -10.78 -0.42
C SER A 104 14.76 -11.94 -0.26
N GLU A 105 14.91 -12.77 0.76
CA GLU A 105 13.97 -13.85 1.06
C GLU A 105 12.66 -13.29 1.63
N PHE A 106 12.75 -12.28 2.50
CA PHE A 106 11.57 -11.55 2.98
C PHE A 106 10.75 -11.00 1.83
N PHE A 107 11.39 -10.27 0.89
CA PHE A 107 10.69 -9.67 -0.24
C PHE A 107 10.11 -10.71 -1.19
N ARG A 108 10.79 -11.83 -1.41
CA ARG A 108 10.28 -12.93 -2.23
C ARG A 108 9.00 -13.55 -1.65
N LYS A 109 8.93 -13.67 -0.34
CA LYS A 109 7.74 -14.18 0.35
C LYS A 109 6.62 -13.12 0.43
N CYS A 110 7.00 -11.89 0.72
CA CYS A 110 6.06 -10.78 0.91
C CYS A 110 5.39 -10.34 -0.40
N PHE A 111 6.18 -10.25 -1.47
CA PHE A 111 5.77 -9.79 -2.80
C PHE A 111 6.21 -10.77 -3.88
N PRO A 112 5.62 -11.97 -3.95
CA PRO A 112 6.07 -13.00 -4.88
C PRO A 112 5.98 -12.58 -6.34
N ILE A 113 4.92 -11.86 -6.74
CA ILE A 113 4.72 -11.46 -8.13
C ILE A 113 5.73 -10.38 -8.55
N TRP A 114 5.88 -9.34 -7.74
CA TRP A 114 6.88 -8.30 -7.99
C TRP A 114 8.31 -8.85 -7.95
N SER A 115 8.61 -9.76 -7.02
CA SER A 115 9.92 -10.38 -6.90
C SER A 115 10.29 -11.17 -8.14
N ASP A 116 9.35 -11.89 -8.73
CA ASP A 116 9.57 -12.61 -9.99
C ASP A 116 9.85 -11.64 -11.14
N LYS A 117 9.17 -10.51 -11.21
CA LYS A 117 9.44 -9.47 -12.23
C LYS A 117 10.84 -8.87 -12.10
N ILE A 118 11.28 -8.60 -10.88
CA ILE A 118 12.65 -8.13 -10.61
C ILE A 118 13.67 -9.14 -11.09
N ILE A 119 13.47 -10.43 -10.80
CA ILE A 119 14.38 -11.51 -11.21
C ILE A 119 14.39 -11.68 -12.74
N GLN A 120 13.22 -11.67 -13.39
CA GLN A 120 13.10 -11.74 -14.84
C GLN A 120 13.80 -10.57 -15.54
N ALA A 121 13.79 -9.39 -14.94
CA ALA A 121 14.51 -8.21 -15.41
C ALA A 121 16.03 -8.26 -15.12
N ASN A 122 16.56 -9.37 -14.62
CA ASN A 122 17.97 -9.55 -14.20
C ASN A 122 18.40 -8.53 -13.12
N GLN A 123 17.47 -8.07 -12.31
CA GLN A 123 17.73 -7.18 -11.18
C GLN A 123 17.84 -7.97 -9.87
N LYS A 124 18.50 -7.37 -8.88
CA LYS A 124 18.62 -7.97 -7.55
C LYS A 124 17.50 -7.47 -6.64
N LEU A 125 16.89 -8.38 -5.89
CA LEU A 125 15.95 -8.01 -4.85
C LEU A 125 16.63 -7.15 -3.77
N PRO A 126 15.88 -6.24 -3.14
CA PRO A 126 16.40 -5.44 -2.05
C PRO A 126 16.92 -6.29 -0.89
N GLY A 127 17.81 -5.70 -0.12
CA GLY A 127 18.37 -6.31 1.09
C GLY A 127 19.32 -5.34 1.75
N SER A 128 19.87 -5.73 2.91
CA SER A 128 20.77 -4.88 3.68
C SER A 128 22.05 -4.45 2.91
N SER A 129 22.48 -5.25 1.95
CA SER A 129 23.63 -4.97 1.07
C SER A 129 23.25 -4.38 -0.28
N ASN A 130 21.97 -4.30 -0.60
CA ASN A 130 21.44 -3.79 -1.86
C ASN A 130 20.17 -3.00 -1.59
N PRO A 131 20.25 -1.79 -1.01
CA PRO A 131 19.07 -0.93 -0.87
C PRO A 131 18.53 -0.59 -2.26
N TYR A 132 17.22 -0.40 -2.38
CA TYR A 132 16.60 -0.07 -3.66
C TYR A 132 16.70 1.45 -3.90
N PRO A 133 17.63 1.94 -4.74
CA PRO A 133 17.91 3.37 -4.81
C PRO A 133 16.84 4.18 -5.55
N ASP A 134 16.09 3.55 -6.45
CA ASP A 134 15.17 4.22 -7.37
C ASP A 134 13.69 4.21 -6.92
N ALA A 135 13.37 3.51 -5.84
CA ALA A 135 12.03 3.48 -5.30
C ALA A 135 11.96 4.32 -4.02
N VAL A 136 10.82 4.96 -3.77
CA VAL A 136 10.56 5.52 -2.44
C VAL A 136 10.42 4.37 -1.47
N THR A 137 11.34 4.33 -0.54
CA THR A 137 11.30 3.41 0.57
C THR A 137 10.76 4.15 1.79
N SER A 138 9.67 3.70 2.34
CA SER A 138 9.00 4.34 3.47
C SER A 138 8.51 3.34 4.49
N ALA A 139 8.25 3.86 5.68
CA ALA A 139 7.45 3.12 6.67
C ALA A 139 6.09 2.78 6.07
N THR A 140 5.53 1.64 6.47
CA THR A 140 4.19 1.25 6.05
C THR A 140 3.17 2.34 6.37
N PRO A 141 2.41 2.84 5.39
CA PRO A 141 1.41 3.86 5.63
C PRO A 141 0.30 3.35 6.56
N GLN A 142 -0.06 4.18 7.54
CA GLN A 142 -1.10 3.83 8.52
C GLN A 142 -2.51 4.11 8.00
N SER A 143 -2.63 4.92 6.95
CA SER A 143 -3.89 5.32 6.33
C SER A 143 -3.79 5.28 4.81
N SER A 144 -4.82 5.76 4.12
CA SER A 144 -4.79 6.03 2.68
C SER A 144 -3.62 6.95 2.33
N PHE A 145 -2.97 6.72 1.20
CA PHE A 145 -1.83 7.52 0.78
C PHE A 145 -1.74 7.64 -0.73
N ASP A 146 -1.06 8.69 -1.17
CA ASP A 146 -0.76 8.95 -2.56
C ASP A 146 0.74 8.79 -2.81
N VAL A 147 1.08 8.16 -3.92
CA VAL A 147 2.45 8.11 -4.44
C VAL A 147 2.50 8.98 -5.69
N ALA A 148 3.17 10.13 -5.60
CA ALA A 148 3.42 10.99 -6.75
C ALA A 148 4.77 10.61 -7.38
N THR A 149 4.76 10.21 -8.63
CA THR A 149 5.96 9.81 -9.36
C THR A 149 6.00 10.40 -10.75
N GLN A 150 7.20 10.58 -11.27
CA GLN A 150 7.42 11.01 -12.65
C GLN A 150 7.69 9.77 -13.50
N ILE A 151 7.03 9.71 -14.64
CA ILE A 151 7.20 8.60 -15.59
C ILE A 151 8.26 8.89 -16.64
N GLY A 152 8.76 10.14 -16.71
CA GLY A 152 9.78 10.53 -17.68
C GLY A 152 9.34 10.26 -19.11
N ASN A 153 10.19 9.57 -19.88
CA ASN A 153 9.93 9.24 -21.29
C ASN A 153 9.23 7.89 -21.50
N ILE A 154 8.58 7.33 -20.45
CA ILE A 154 7.82 6.08 -20.58
C ILE A 154 6.67 6.29 -21.56
N LYS A 155 6.59 5.41 -22.56
CA LYS A 155 5.54 5.45 -23.58
C LYS A 155 4.32 4.69 -23.10
N VAL A 156 3.14 5.15 -23.48
CA VAL A 156 1.89 4.42 -23.33
C VAL A 156 1.75 3.41 -24.49
N PRO A 157 1.05 2.29 -24.31
CA PRO A 157 0.42 1.87 -23.07
C PRO A 157 1.40 1.28 -22.06
N PHE A 158 1.05 1.37 -20.78
CA PHE A 158 1.72 0.67 -19.69
C PHE A 158 0.71 0.32 -18.60
N THR A 159 1.08 -0.61 -17.72
CA THR A 159 0.24 -1.02 -16.60
C THR A 159 0.95 -0.72 -15.29
N ILE A 160 0.23 -0.11 -14.35
CA ILE A 160 0.68 0.06 -12.97
C ILE A 160 0.08 -1.08 -12.15
N TYR A 161 0.92 -1.73 -11.37
CA TYR A 161 0.54 -2.78 -10.45
C TYR A 161 0.74 -2.34 -9.01
N ALA A 162 -0.10 -2.87 -8.12
CA ALA A 162 0.06 -2.78 -6.67
C ALA A 162 -0.05 -4.19 -6.08
N GLU A 163 0.98 -4.64 -5.39
CA GLU A 163 0.93 -5.88 -4.62
C GLU A 163 0.93 -5.54 -3.14
N ILE A 164 -0.05 -6.08 -2.41
CA ILE A 164 -0.30 -5.77 -1.01
C ILE A 164 -0.31 -7.06 -0.22
N ASN A 165 0.53 -7.15 0.80
CA ASN A 165 0.61 -8.28 1.72
C ASN A 165 0.30 -7.81 3.15
N LYS A 166 -0.69 -8.41 3.78
CA LYS A 166 -1.03 -8.16 5.17
C LYS A 166 -0.27 -9.14 6.07
N THR A 167 0.96 -8.79 6.39
CA THR A 167 1.88 -9.63 7.16
C THR A 167 1.32 -10.02 8.53
N GLY A 168 1.52 -11.27 8.93
CA GLY A 168 1.03 -11.81 10.21
C GLY A 168 -0.48 -12.00 10.27
N ASP A 169 -1.19 -12.00 9.14
CA ASP A 169 -2.63 -12.23 9.05
C ASP A 169 -2.91 -13.75 8.94
N TYR A 170 -2.72 -14.43 10.05
CA TYR A 170 -2.85 -15.89 10.10
C TYR A 170 -4.31 -16.35 10.08
N ASN A 171 -4.54 -17.52 9.53
CA ASN A 171 -5.81 -18.22 9.52
C ASN A 171 -5.59 -19.74 9.53
N ASP A 172 -6.67 -20.52 9.38
CA ASP A 172 -6.60 -21.99 9.44
C ASP A 172 -5.71 -22.63 8.35
N TYR A 173 -5.50 -21.95 7.23
CA TYR A 173 -4.66 -22.41 6.11
C TYR A 173 -3.26 -21.82 6.14
N TYR A 174 -3.15 -20.55 6.51
CA TYR A 174 -1.90 -19.79 6.56
C TYR A 174 -1.51 -19.57 8.02
N THR A 175 -1.08 -20.63 8.67
CA THR A 175 -0.63 -20.59 10.06
C THR A 175 0.77 -20.00 10.16
N GLU A 176 1.17 -19.54 11.34
CA GLU A 176 2.50 -19.01 11.59
C GLU A 176 3.61 -20.02 11.25
N ASP A 177 3.41 -21.28 11.60
CA ASP A 177 4.38 -22.35 11.36
C ASP A 177 4.57 -22.64 9.86
N LEU A 178 3.53 -22.50 9.04
CA LEU A 178 3.58 -22.81 7.61
C LEU A 178 4.07 -21.62 6.78
N THR A 179 3.67 -20.41 7.15
CA THR A 179 3.85 -19.24 6.28
C THR A 179 4.83 -18.23 6.84
N ASP A 180 5.24 -18.40 8.10
CA ASP A 180 6.07 -17.40 8.74
C ASP A 180 5.33 -16.02 8.79
N TRP A 181 6.05 -14.94 9.06
CA TRP A 181 5.46 -13.60 9.19
C TRP A 181 4.90 -13.02 7.88
N VAL A 182 5.44 -13.40 6.73
CA VAL A 182 5.17 -12.75 5.43
C VAL A 182 4.72 -13.70 4.32
N GLY A 183 4.56 -14.97 4.61
CA GLY A 183 4.19 -15.96 3.61
C GLY A 183 2.69 -16.09 3.33
N GLN A 184 1.86 -15.16 3.83
CA GLN A 184 0.43 -15.10 3.51
C GLN A 184 0.25 -14.61 2.07
N PRO A 185 -0.89 -14.96 1.42
CA PRO A 185 -1.17 -14.49 0.07
C PRO A 185 -1.18 -12.97 -0.02
N SER A 186 -0.54 -12.45 -1.06
CA SER A 186 -0.67 -11.04 -1.45
C SER A 186 -1.88 -10.83 -2.36
N ILE A 187 -2.39 -9.61 -2.38
CA ILE A 187 -3.45 -9.17 -3.29
C ILE A 187 -2.80 -8.30 -4.37
N LEU A 188 -3.11 -8.61 -5.63
CA LEU A 188 -2.64 -7.87 -6.78
C LEU A 188 -3.76 -6.98 -7.35
N TYR A 189 -3.46 -5.69 -7.52
CA TYR A 189 -4.28 -4.75 -8.26
C TYR A 189 -3.53 -4.27 -9.48
N SER A 190 -4.24 -3.90 -10.55
CA SER A 190 -3.64 -3.34 -11.76
C SER A 190 -4.51 -2.26 -12.37
N VAL A 191 -3.86 -1.27 -13.00
CA VAL A 191 -4.51 -0.20 -13.78
C VAL A 191 -3.71 0.00 -15.07
N SER A 192 -4.37 -0.16 -16.20
CA SER A 192 -3.77 0.11 -17.51
C SER A 192 -3.91 1.59 -17.88
N VAL A 193 -2.81 2.19 -18.31
CA VAL A 193 -2.71 3.59 -18.75
C VAL A 193 -2.48 3.62 -20.25
N ASN A 194 -3.52 3.98 -21.02
CA ASN A 194 -3.49 3.98 -22.48
C ASN A 194 -3.17 5.34 -23.07
N GLN A 195 -3.35 6.41 -22.29
CA GLN A 195 -3.07 7.78 -22.71
C GLN A 195 -2.68 8.67 -21.54
N ILE A 196 -1.86 9.66 -21.78
CA ILE A 196 -1.46 10.67 -20.80
C ILE A 196 -1.91 12.01 -21.37
N ASN A 197 -2.83 12.68 -20.67
CA ASN A 197 -3.23 14.03 -21.03
C ASN A 197 -2.11 14.99 -20.62
N LYS A 198 -1.50 15.65 -21.57
CA LYS A 198 -0.58 16.76 -21.32
C LYS A 198 -1.44 18.01 -21.13
N ASN A 199 -1.59 18.45 -19.90
CA ASN A 199 -2.18 19.75 -19.59
C ASN A 199 -1.13 20.86 -19.81
#